data_2facbab24c42d8e8cbd4c91e3e610f66
#
_entry.id   2facbab24c42d8e8cbd4c91e3e610f66
#
_cell.length_a   1.000
_cell.length_b   1.000
_cell.length_c   1.000
_cell.angle_alpha   90.00
_cell.angle_beta   90.00
_cell.angle_gamma   90.00
#
_symmetry.space_group_name_H-M   'P 1'
#
loop_
_entity.id
_entity.type
_entity.pdbx_description
1 polymer ?
#
loop_
_entity_poly.entity_id
_entity_poly.type
_entity_poly.pdbx_seq_one_letter_code
_entity_poly.pdbx_strand_id
1 'polypeptide(L)'
;MKYEFKTEPFEHQRTALLRSWDKKKYAFFMEMGTGKSKVLIDTIGILYCKGAIDSVVIVAPKGVYKNWESREIPTHLPDYIDRHVAVWSPAPRKEEKKALTSLFDLIDKLKIFIINVEAFSTKKGVTFTEKFVLSHRPLFAVDESTTIKNPKAARTKAIIKISKDAAFRRILTGFPITQSPLDLYSQTETLEKSLLGFTSYYSFQNHYGEVVNRYFGGRTVKQVVGYRNLSELTKKLDSFSYRVLKKDCLDLPDKIYQRRDVELTAEQKKLYSELKDRAITILQNQEQISVTNILTQLLRLHQIVTGHVKSDDDVDIPVDNNRIDAMFEVISEMQGKVIILANYRQNILEIVDSLKQVFDPNEVASYFGDTSPDERERVIKDFQNPDSPLRFFVGNTQTGGYGITLTEAKNVIYYSNNFDLEKRLQSEDRAHRIGQVNKGTYVDLVAKDTVDEKIVDALRNKLDLAQEVLGDDKWQNWLG
;
A
#
# COMPACT_ATOMS: atom_id res chain seq x y z
N MET A 1 15.91 32.53 -8.67
CA MET A 1 16.55 31.56 -9.57
C MET A 1 15.47 30.93 -10.41
N LYS A 2 15.67 30.77 -11.74
CA LYS A 2 14.71 30.05 -12.60
C LYS A 2 14.89 28.56 -12.37
N TYR A 3 13.79 27.82 -12.17
CA TYR A 3 13.84 26.37 -12.00
C TYR A 3 13.96 25.69 -13.38
N GLU A 4 14.91 24.79 -13.53
CA GLU A 4 15.13 23.96 -14.70
C GLU A 4 15.05 22.48 -14.29
N PHE A 5 14.29 21.69 -15.05
CA PHE A 5 14.09 20.28 -14.72
C PHE A 5 15.38 19.47 -14.92
N LYS A 6 15.76 18.65 -13.94
CA LYS A 6 16.85 17.66 -14.09
C LYS A 6 16.45 16.51 -15.00
N THR A 7 15.22 16.09 -14.90
CA THR A 7 14.59 15.08 -15.76
C THR A 7 13.34 15.67 -16.36
N GLU A 8 13.10 15.42 -17.64
CA GLU A 8 11.95 16.00 -18.35
C GLU A 8 10.65 15.39 -17.80
N PRO A 9 9.66 16.20 -17.36
CA PRO A 9 8.39 15.70 -16.90
C PRO A 9 7.49 15.26 -18.05
N PHE A 10 6.79 14.14 -17.89
CA PHE A 10 5.71 13.73 -18.78
C PHE A 10 4.55 14.75 -18.74
N GLU A 11 3.68 14.74 -19.75
CA GLU A 11 2.57 15.71 -19.86
C GLU A 11 1.65 15.73 -18.63
N HIS A 12 1.25 14.56 -18.13
CA HIS A 12 0.44 14.45 -16.92
C HIS A 12 1.15 14.98 -15.66
N GLN A 13 2.49 14.86 -15.59
CA GLN A 13 3.30 15.42 -14.51
C GLN A 13 3.39 16.95 -14.62
N ARG A 14 3.51 17.49 -15.84
CA ARG A 14 3.44 18.94 -16.08
C ARG A 14 2.09 19.50 -15.68
N THR A 15 1.00 18.80 -16.04
CA THR A 15 -0.36 19.17 -15.65
C THR A 15 -0.51 19.18 -14.12
N ALA A 16 -0.01 18.15 -13.44
CA ALA A 16 -0.02 18.09 -11.98
C ALA A 16 0.74 19.29 -11.35
N LEU A 17 1.91 19.62 -11.88
CA LEU A 17 2.70 20.76 -11.43
C LEU A 17 1.95 22.08 -11.64
N LEU A 18 1.44 22.34 -12.85
CA LEU A 18 0.73 23.58 -13.18
C LEU A 18 -0.48 23.81 -12.27
N ARG A 19 -1.19 22.75 -11.89
CA ARG A 19 -2.36 22.82 -11.01
C ARG A 19 -2.01 23.04 -9.54
N SER A 20 -0.78 22.72 -9.11
CA SER A 20 -0.49 22.53 -7.68
C SER A 20 0.70 23.30 -7.13
N TRP A 21 1.69 23.69 -7.93
CA TRP A 21 2.98 24.15 -7.41
C TRP A 21 2.86 25.33 -6.43
N ASP A 22 1.93 26.29 -6.71
CA ASP A 22 1.68 27.49 -5.91
C ASP A 22 0.64 27.30 -4.80
N LYS A 23 -0.10 26.19 -4.82
CA LYS A 23 -1.12 25.91 -3.83
C LYS A 23 -0.48 25.53 -2.48
N LYS A 24 -0.94 26.16 -1.39
CA LYS A 24 -0.45 25.83 -0.04
C LYS A 24 -0.75 24.40 0.38
N LYS A 25 -1.80 23.79 -0.15
CA LYS A 25 -2.30 22.45 0.15
C LYS A 25 -2.72 21.77 -1.14
N TYR A 26 -2.28 20.53 -1.35
CA TYR A 26 -2.67 19.77 -2.54
C TYR A 26 -2.44 18.25 -2.35
N ALA A 27 -3.29 17.43 -2.98
CA ALA A 27 -3.20 15.99 -2.98
C ALA A 27 -2.81 15.46 -4.37
N PHE A 28 -1.83 14.57 -4.43
CA PHE A 28 -1.48 13.83 -5.63
C PHE A 28 -2.02 12.41 -5.53
N PHE A 29 -3.25 12.23 -6.01
CA PHE A 29 -3.90 10.92 -6.13
C PHE A 29 -3.55 10.30 -7.48
N MET A 30 -2.27 10.12 -7.70
CA MET A 30 -1.70 9.60 -8.95
C MET A 30 -1.36 8.13 -8.75
N GLU A 31 -1.80 7.26 -9.66
CA GLU A 31 -1.56 5.81 -9.57
C GLU A 31 -0.07 5.49 -9.43
N MET A 32 0.27 4.33 -8.88
CA MET A 32 1.67 3.94 -8.68
C MET A 32 2.41 3.88 -10.02
N GLY A 33 3.66 4.38 -10.05
CA GLY A 33 4.46 4.40 -11.28
C GLY A 33 4.19 5.58 -12.22
N THR A 34 3.23 6.47 -11.95
CA THR A 34 2.98 7.67 -12.75
C THR A 34 3.88 8.87 -12.40
N GLY A 35 4.80 8.70 -11.42
CA GLY A 35 5.82 9.69 -11.08
C GLY A 35 5.42 10.73 -10.03
N LYS A 36 4.62 10.35 -9.04
CA LYS A 36 4.28 11.19 -7.87
C LYS A 36 5.49 11.84 -7.22
N SER A 37 6.55 11.05 -6.98
CA SER A 37 7.79 11.50 -6.36
C SER A 37 8.45 12.62 -7.17
N LYS A 38 8.49 12.47 -8.50
CA LYS A 38 9.03 13.49 -9.40
C LYS A 38 8.23 14.80 -9.31
N VAL A 39 6.91 14.74 -9.36
CA VAL A 39 6.04 15.93 -9.24
C VAL A 39 6.27 16.64 -7.91
N LEU A 40 6.43 15.88 -6.81
CA LEU A 40 6.76 16.46 -5.51
C LEU A 40 8.13 17.13 -5.52
N ILE A 41 9.16 16.47 -6.06
CA ILE A 41 10.54 17.00 -6.09
C ILE A 41 10.61 18.27 -6.97
N ASP A 42 9.96 18.28 -8.11
CA ASP A 42 9.88 19.49 -8.95
C ASP A 42 9.12 20.61 -8.22
N THR A 43 8.04 20.29 -7.50
CA THR A 43 7.33 21.27 -6.64
C THR A 43 8.27 21.86 -5.60
N ILE A 44 9.07 21.03 -4.92
CA ILE A 44 10.07 21.44 -3.92
C ILE A 44 11.09 22.40 -4.56
N GLY A 45 11.66 22.01 -5.70
CA GLY A 45 12.65 22.82 -6.41
C GLY A 45 12.09 24.17 -6.85
N ILE A 46 10.90 24.22 -7.42
CA ILE A 46 10.22 25.46 -7.81
C ILE A 46 9.99 26.38 -6.60
N LEU A 47 9.43 25.84 -5.52
CA LEU A 47 9.15 26.62 -4.31
C LEU A 47 10.42 27.17 -3.65
N TYR A 48 11.49 26.36 -3.61
CA TYR A 48 12.78 26.78 -3.10
C TYR A 48 13.42 27.89 -3.95
N CYS A 49 13.45 27.71 -5.27
CA CYS A 49 13.97 28.75 -6.19
C CYS A 49 13.19 30.08 -6.09
N LYS A 50 11.90 30.03 -5.73
CA LYS A 50 11.09 31.24 -5.48
C LYS A 50 11.22 31.79 -4.05
N GLY A 51 12.02 31.17 -3.18
CA GLY A 51 12.17 31.56 -1.78
C GLY A 51 10.92 31.35 -0.92
N ALA A 52 9.96 30.52 -1.39
CA ALA A 52 8.72 30.25 -0.68
C ALA A 52 8.90 29.24 0.47
N ILE A 53 9.89 28.35 0.36
CA ILE A 53 10.32 27.39 1.39
C ILE A 53 11.84 27.43 1.54
N ASP A 54 12.35 27.00 2.68
CA ASP A 54 13.76 26.77 2.98
C ASP A 54 14.06 25.33 3.35
N SER A 55 13.02 24.53 3.53
CA SER A 55 13.13 23.17 4.03
C SER A 55 11.97 22.30 3.57
N VAL A 56 12.14 20.99 3.78
CA VAL A 56 11.16 19.95 3.43
C VAL A 56 11.12 18.88 4.50
N VAL A 57 9.93 18.40 4.85
CA VAL A 57 9.73 17.17 5.59
C VAL A 57 9.08 16.15 4.66
N ILE A 58 9.70 15.00 4.47
CA ILE A 58 9.13 13.87 3.73
C ILE A 58 8.84 12.74 4.72
N VAL A 59 7.56 12.47 4.91
CA VAL A 59 7.08 11.33 5.72
C VAL A 59 6.72 10.20 4.77
N ALA A 60 7.34 9.04 4.94
CA ALA A 60 7.06 7.87 4.08
C ALA A 60 7.05 6.56 4.90
N PRO A 61 6.49 5.44 4.39
CA PRO A 61 6.54 4.15 5.05
C PRO A 61 7.97 3.65 5.29
N LYS A 62 8.20 2.92 6.39
CA LYS A 62 9.52 2.40 6.78
C LYS A 62 10.25 1.63 5.65
N GLY A 63 9.48 0.92 4.81
CA GLY A 63 10.05 0.14 3.71
C GLY A 63 10.66 0.96 2.56
N VAL A 64 10.30 2.26 2.44
CA VAL A 64 10.67 3.09 1.27
C VAL A 64 11.26 4.45 1.59
N TYR A 65 11.17 4.92 2.84
CA TYR A 65 11.59 6.29 3.16
C TYR A 65 13.06 6.57 2.79
N LYS A 66 13.95 5.58 2.86
CA LYS A 66 15.35 5.72 2.45
C LYS A 66 15.53 5.86 0.93
N ASN A 67 14.59 5.38 0.12
CA ASN A 67 14.65 5.54 -1.33
C ASN A 67 14.58 7.01 -1.77
N TRP A 68 13.99 7.86 -0.94
CA TRP A 68 13.97 9.30 -1.18
C TRP A 68 15.38 9.89 -1.20
N GLU A 69 16.24 9.50 -0.24
CA GLU A 69 17.63 9.93 -0.17
C GLU A 69 18.49 9.32 -1.27
N SER A 70 18.41 7.99 -1.44
CA SER A 70 19.32 7.22 -2.28
C SER A 70 18.99 7.28 -3.76
N ARG A 71 17.72 7.53 -4.12
CA ARG A 71 17.25 7.43 -5.51
C ARG A 71 16.44 8.65 -5.97
N GLU A 72 15.31 8.95 -5.33
CA GLU A 72 14.34 9.91 -5.87
C GLU A 72 14.92 11.33 -5.95
N ILE A 73 15.47 11.83 -4.84
CA ILE A 73 16.06 13.17 -4.78
C ILE A 73 17.27 13.30 -5.73
N PRO A 74 18.26 12.37 -5.73
CA PRO A 74 19.38 12.45 -6.66
C PRO A 74 18.98 12.38 -8.14
N THR A 75 17.91 11.64 -8.44
CA THR A 75 17.44 11.49 -9.83
C THR A 75 16.77 12.76 -10.34
N HIS A 76 15.96 13.42 -9.54
CA HIS A 76 15.03 14.43 -10.04
C HIS A 76 15.34 15.86 -9.57
N LEU A 77 15.94 16.06 -8.39
CA LEU A 77 16.28 17.41 -7.93
C LEU A 77 17.54 17.92 -8.64
N PRO A 78 17.49 19.11 -9.28
CA PRO A 78 18.63 19.67 -9.98
C PRO A 78 19.87 19.85 -9.09
N ASP A 79 21.06 19.60 -9.65
CA ASP A 79 22.31 19.63 -8.89
C ASP A 79 22.75 21.05 -8.50
N TYR A 80 22.27 22.08 -9.20
CA TYR A 80 22.51 23.47 -8.83
C TYR A 80 21.75 23.92 -7.56
N ILE A 81 20.78 23.12 -7.08
CA ILE A 81 20.11 23.35 -5.79
C ILE A 81 20.97 22.69 -4.71
N ASP A 82 21.76 23.53 -4.00
CA ASP A 82 22.54 23.03 -2.87
C ASP A 82 21.60 22.56 -1.76
N ARG A 83 21.82 21.35 -1.28
CA ARG A 83 20.91 20.68 -0.35
C ARG A 83 21.64 19.93 0.74
N HIS A 84 21.00 19.81 1.87
CA HIS A 84 21.40 18.92 2.95
C HIS A 84 20.27 17.95 3.26
N VAL A 85 20.54 16.65 3.13
CA VAL A 85 19.56 15.57 3.35
C VAL A 85 19.93 14.86 4.66
N ALA A 86 18.95 14.67 5.53
CA ALA A 86 19.12 13.88 6.74
C ALA A 86 17.94 12.91 6.92
N VAL A 87 18.26 11.68 7.20
CA VAL A 87 17.29 10.59 7.36
C VAL A 87 17.16 10.22 8.83
N TRP A 88 15.91 10.13 9.29
CA TRP A 88 15.59 9.73 10.65
C TRP A 88 15.99 8.29 10.94
N SER A 89 16.67 8.11 12.08
CA SER A 89 16.90 6.80 12.70
C SER A 89 16.55 6.86 14.19
N PRO A 90 15.87 5.87 14.77
CA PRO A 90 15.55 5.84 16.21
C PRO A 90 16.81 5.70 17.09
N ALA A 91 17.89 5.12 16.52
CA ALA A 91 19.21 4.98 17.13
C ALA A 91 20.28 5.42 16.12
N PRO A 92 20.44 6.76 15.88
CA PRO A 92 21.32 7.26 14.83
C PRO A 92 22.78 7.02 15.20
N ARG A 93 23.58 6.61 14.20
CA ARG A 93 25.05 6.57 14.28
C ARG A 93 25.60 7.98 14.39
N LYS A 94 26.88 8.12 14.72
CA LYS A 94 27.52 9.43 14.92
C LYS A 94 27.34 10.37 13.73
N GLU A 95 27.49 9.85 12.51
CA GLU A 95 27.32 10.61 11.26
C GLU A 95 25.86 11.01 11.01
N GLU A 96 24.92 10.06 11.19
CA GLU A 96 23.48 10.33 11.08
C GLU A 96 23.02 11.39 12.10
N LYS A 97 23.54 11.30 13.34
CA LYS A 97 23.26 12.29 14.37
C LYS A 97 23.79 13.67 13.99
N LYS A 98 25.00 13.75 13.43
CA LYS A 98 25.59 14.99 12.92
C LYS A 98 24.71 15.56 11.79
N ALA A 99 24.32 14.74 10.81
CA ALA A 99 23.45 15.17 9.71
C ALA A 99 22.11 15.72 10.21
N LEU A 100 21.48 15.06 11.18
CA LEU A 100 20.23 15.55 11.80
C LEU A 100 20.42 16.87 12.55
N THR A 101 21.54 17.06 13.25
CA THR A 101 21.83 18.31 13.97
C THR A 101 22.07 19.45 12.99
N SER A 102 22.83 19.21 11.92
CA SER A 102 23.14 20.22 10.89
C SER A 102 21.90 20.75 10.16
N LEU A 103 20.74 20.07 10.22
CA LEU A 103 19.48 20.60 9.70
C LEU A 103 19.10 21.96 10.33
N PHE A 104 19.55 22.24 11.55
CA PHE A 104 19.23 23.49 12.25
C PHE A 104 20.25 24.59 12.07
N ASP A 105 21.48 24.25 11.67
CA ASP A 105 22.62 25.18 11.64
C ASP A 105 22.94 25.73 10.24
N LEU A 106 22.43 25.07 9.17
CA LEU A 106 22.71 25.45 7.79
C LEU A 106 21.80 26.61 7.33
N ILE A 107 22.35 27.65 6.72
CA ILE A 107 21.61 28.85 6.33
C ILE A 107 21.22 28.80 4.84
N ASP A 108 22.17 28.57 3.95
CA ASP A 108 21.96 28.77 2.49
C ASP A 108 21.70 27.50 1.70
N LYS A 109 21.19 26.44 2.34
CA LYS A 109 20.89 25.15 1.69
C LYS A 109 19.45 24.74 1.87
N LEU A 110 18.90 24.05 0.88
CA LEU A 110 17.62 23.37 1.03
C LEU A 110 17.78 22.20 2.01
N LYS A 111 17.10 22.28 3.15
CA LYS A 111 17.13 21.27 4.20
C LYS A 111 16.06 20.24 3.97
N ILE A 112 16.43 18.99 3.76
CA ILE A 112 15.48 17.89 3.50
C ILE A 112 15.55 16.88 4.64
N PHE A 113 14.50 16.83 5.43
CA PHE A 113 14.34 15.89 6.51
C PHE A 113 13.41 14.76 6.10
N ILE A 114 13.92 13.52 6.11
CA ILE A 114 13.18 12.31 5.72
C ILE A 114 12.94 11.47 6.96
N ILE A 115 11.68 11.09 7.21
CA ILE A 115 11.28 10.35 8.40
C ILE A 115 10.24 9.29 8.07
N ASN A 116 10.35 8.12 8.70
CA ASN A 116 9.33 7.08 8.52
C ASN A 116 8.07 7.38 9.36
N VAL A 117 6.90 7.03 8.81
CA VAL A 117 5.59 7.31 9.41
C VAL A 117 5.43 6.68 10.81
N GLU A 118 6.08 5.53 11.07
CA GLU A 118 6.03 4.84 12.35
C GLU A 118 6.72 5.63 13.47
N ALA A 119 7.70 6.47 13.13
CA ALA A 119 8.39 7.34 14.10
C ALA A 119 7.45 8.31 14.82
N PHE A 120 6.32 8.67 14.20
CA PHE A 120 5.29 9.52 14.81
C PHE A 120 4.46 8.79 15.90
N SER A 121 4.67 7.51 16.10
CA SER A 121 4.18 6.79 17.29
C SER A 121 5.13 6.92 18.48
N THR A 122 6.28 7.58 18.32
CA THR A 122 7.30 7.77 19.36
C THR A 122 7.46 9.24 19.73
N LYS A 123 7.68 9.51 21.03
CA LYS A 123 7.91 10.90 21.51
C LYS A 123 9.12 11.55 20.83
N LYS A 124 10.20 10.79 20.60
CA LYS A 124 11.43 11.33 19.98
C LYS A 124 11.18 11.82 18.54
N GLY A 125 10.52 11.01 17.69
CA GLY A 125 10.23 11.39 16.32
C GLY A 125 9.30 12.60 16.24
N VAL A 126 8.25 12.61 17.06
CA VAL A 126 7.30 13.73 17.15
C VAL A 126 8.01 15.02 17.55
N THR A 127 8.76 15.02 18.68
CA THR A 127 9.42 16.23 19.19
C THR A 127 10.47 16.79 18.22
N PHE A 128 11.23 15.91 17.56
CA PHE A 128 12.22 16.34 16.58
C PHE A 128 11.56 16.99 15.36
N THR A 129 10.52 16.36 14.81
CA THR A 129 9.80 16.87 13.65
C THR A 129 9.09 18.19 13.97
N GLU A 130 8.44 18.29 15.15
CA GLU A 130 7.78 19.53 15.59
C GLU A 130 8.79 20.67 15.70
N LYS A 131 9.95 20.43 16.34
CA LYS A 131 11.04 21.42 16.41
C LYS A 131 11.50 21.85 15.02
N PHE A 132 11.72 20.91 14.09
CA PHE A 132 12.14 21.21 12.73
C PHE A 132 11.12 22.08 11.98
N VAL A 133 9.84 21.73 12.04
CA VAL A 133 8.76 22.47 11.37
C VAL A 133 8.64 23.89 11.92
N LEU A 134 8.73 24.06 13.25
CA LEU A 134 8.63 25.38 13.88
C LEU A 134 9.86 26.27 13.67
N SER A 135 11.04 25.69 13.38
CA SER A 135 12.28 26.44 13.16
C SER A 135 12.49 26.88 11.70
N HIS A 136 11.66 26.39 10.77
CA HIS A 136 11.84 26.60 9.33
C HIS A 136 10.51 26.94 8.65
N ARG A 137 10.55 27.14 7.33
CA ARG A 137 9.36 27.28 6.45
C ARG A 137 9.24 26.05 5.55
N PRO A 138 8.84 24.88 6.06
CA PRO A 138 8.89 23.66 5.29
C PRO A 138 7.70 23.48 4.36
N LEU A 139 7.95 22.71 3.28
CA LEU A 139 6.93 21.89 2.66
C LEU A 139 6.86 20.57 3.43
N PHE A 140 5.68 20.22 3.91
CA PHE A 140 5.42 18.95 4.61
C PHE A 140 4.69 17.97 3.67
N ALA A 141 5.32 16.87 3.34
CA ALA A 141 4.78 15.86 2.43
C ALA A 141 4.60 14.53 3.14
N VAL A 142 3.46 13.87 2.90
CA VAL A 142 3.20 12.49 3.35
C VAL A 142 3.05 11.60 2.12
N ASP A 143 4.04 10.76 1.90
CA ASP A 143 4.03 9.73 0.86
C ASP A 143 3.30 8.49 1.38
N GLU A 144 2.55 7.84 0.50
CA GLU A 144 1.59 6.78 0.83
C GLU A 144 0.69 7.18 2.00
N SER A 145 -0.07 8.26 1.79
CA SER A 145 -0.93 8.87 2.83
C SER A 145 -2.01 7.94 3.40
N THR A 146 -2.30 6.82 2.76
CA THR A 146 -3.13 5.73 3.33
C THR A 146 -2.61 5.22 4.67
N THR A 147 -1.32 5.36 4.95
CA THR A 147 -0.71 5.00 6.24
C THR A 147 -1.24 5.79 7.43
N ILE A 148 -1.87 6.94 7.16
CA ILE A 148 -2.50 7.83 8.15
C ILE A 148 -4.03 7.89 8.03
N LYS A 149 -4.67 6.94 7.35
CA LYS A 149 -6.13 6.89 7.18
C LYS A 149 -6.92 6.68 8.48
N ASN A 150 -6.30 6.10 9.51
CA ASN A 150 -6.96 5.88 10.80
C ASN A 150 -6.90 7.13 11.70
N PRO A 151 -8.02 7.85 11.94
CA PRO A 151 -8.04 9.08 12.74
C PRO A 151 -7.74 8.87 14.23
N LYS A 152 -7.83 7.62 14.72
CA LYS A 152 -7.58 7.28 16.12
C LYS A 152 -6.12 6.98 16.40
N ALA A 153 -5.33 6.65 15.37
CA ALA A 153 -3.93 6.29 15.53
C ALA A 153 -3.08 7.46 16.03
N ALA A 154 -2.17 7.19 16.99
CA ALA A 154 -1.29 8.21 17.58
C ALA A 154 -0.45 8.92 16.52
N ARG A 155 0.13 8.17 15.57
CA ARG A 155 0.91 8.73 14.46
C ARG A 155 0.10 9.69 13.60
N THR A 156 -1.16 9.36 13.28
CA THR A 156 -2.05 10.20 12.48
C THR A 156 -2.33 11.54 13.16
N LYS A 157 -2.67 11.49 14.46
CA LYS A 157 -2.92 12.69 15.26
C LYS A 157 -1.67 13.58 15.34
N ALA A 158 -0.50 12.98 15.53
CA ALA A 158 0.76 13.71 15.58
C ALA A 158 1.09 14.39 14.25
N ILE A 159 0.95 13.70 13.14
CA ILE A 159 1.18 14.23 11.79
C ILE A 159 0.23 15.39 11.50
N ILE A 160 -1.08 15.23 11.73
CA ILE A 160 -2.07 16.31 11.56
C ILE A 160 -1.73 17.52 12.42
N LYS A 161 -1.31 17.31 13.69
CA LYS A 161 -0.92 18.39 14.58
C LYS A 161 0.28 19.18 14.06
N ILE A 162 1.31 18.49 13.57
CA ILE A 162 2.57 19.11 13.15
C ILE A 162 2.44 19.76 11.77
N SER A 163 1.77 19.09 10.83
CA SER A 163 1.66 19.58 9.44
C SER A 163 0.98 20.95 9.33
N LYS A 164 0.10 21.30 10.27
CA LYS A 164 -0.62 22.60 10.28
C LYS A 164 0.33 23.82 10.29
N ASP A 165 1.52 23.68 10.87
CA ASP A 165 2.49 24.74 11.02
C ASP A 165 3.48 24.83 9.82
N ALA A 166 3.33 23.92 8.82
CA ALA A 166 4.10 23.95 7.60
C ALA A 166 3.57 24.99 6.60
N ALA A 167 4.49 25.61 5.84
CA ALA A 167 4.14 26.59 4.81
C ALA A 167 3.34 26.00 3.65
N PHE A 168 3.73 24.80 3.21
CA PHE A 168 3.05 24.03 2.17
C PHE A 168 2.83 22.59 2.63
N ARG A 169 1.75 21.98 2.18
CA ARG A 169 1.39 20.59 2.53
C ARG A 169 1.02 19.78 1.32
N ARG A 170 1.52 18.54 1.26
CA ARG A 170 1.25 17.57 0.19
C ARG A 170 0.95 16.20 0.77
N ILE A 171 -0.02 15.52 0.20
CA ILE A 171 -0.23 14.09 0.40
C ILE A 171 -0.15 13.38 -0.95
N LEU A 172 0.47 12.20 -0.94
CA LEU A 172 0.69 11.40 -2.13
C LEU A 172 0.19 9.99 -1.90
N THR A 173 -0.58 9.45 -2.80
CA THR A 173 -0.93 8.02 -2.84
C THR A 173 -1.55 7.65 -4.18
N GLY A 174 -1.38 6.40 -4.60
CA GLY A 174 -2.07 5.86 -5.76
C GLY A 174 -3.53 5.51 -5.49
N PHE A 175 -3.81 5.11 -4.25
CA PHE A 175 -5.11 4.59 -3.83
C PHE A 175 -5.53 5.23 -2.51
N PRO A 176 -6.14 6.44 -2.53
CA PRO A 176 -6.49 7.15 -1.30
C PRO A 176 -7.63 6.47 -0.51
N ILE A 177 -8.41 5.60 -1.16
CA ILE A 177 -9.50 4.83 -0.59
C ILE A 177 -9.19 3.34 -0.73
N THR A 178 -9.02 2.65 0.38
CA THR A 178 -8.62 1.23 0.41
C THR A 178 -9.53 0.37 1.28
N GLN A 179 -10.27 0.99 2.18
CA GLN A 179 -11.29 0.34 3.00
C GLN A 179 -12.67 0.95 2.75
N SER A 180 -12.73 2.27 2.75
CA SER A 180 -13.96 3.02 2.59
C SER A 180 -13.68 4.50 2.28
N PRO A 181 -14.69 5.28 1.81
CA PRO A 181 -14.58 6.73 1.65
C PRO A 181 -14.13 7.46 2.92
N LEU A 182 -14.36 6.86 4.09
CA LEU A 182 -13.95 7.43 5.37
C LEU A 182 -12.42 7.49 5.56
N ASP A 183 -11.66 6.75 4.77
CA ASP A 183 -10.20 6.79 4.72
C ASP A 183 -9.66 8.18 4.36
N LEU A 184 -10.46 8.99 3.65
CA LEU A 184 -10.08 10.34 3.21
C LEU A 184 -10.02 11.37 4.34
N TYR A 185 -10.79 11.18 5.42
CA TYR A 185 -10.88 12.20 6.47
C TYR A 185 -9.51 12.61 7.03
N SER A 186 -8.74 11.67 7.56
CA SER A 186 -7.46 11.97 8.19
C SER A 186 -6.40 12.42 7.19
N GLN A 187 -6.45 11.89 5.98
CA GLN A 187 -5.54 12.28 4.91
C GLN A 187 -5.74 13.77 4.56
N THR A 188 -6.99 14.20 4.40
CA THR A 188 -7.31 15.60 4.08
C THR A 188 -7.11 16.55 5.26
N GLU A 189 -7.34 16.11 6.50
CA GLU A 189 -7.02 16.88 7.71
C GLU A 189 -5.53 17.21 7.83
N THR A 190 -4.65 16.40 7.24
CA THR A 190 -3.21 16.67 7.15
C THR A 190 -2.91 17.86 6.21
N LEU A 191 -3.73 18.06 5.19
CA LEU A 191 -3.62 19.22 4.30
C LEU A 191 -4.16 20.49 4.97
N GLU A 192 -5.34 20.41 5.53
CA GLU A 192 -5.97 21.50 6.27
C GLU A 192 -7.10 20.97 7.13
N LYS A 193 -7.20 21.50 8.35
CA LYS A 193 -8.30 21.17 9.25
C LYS A 193 -9.64 21.52 8.62
N SER A 194 -10.57 20.58 8.69
CA SER A 194 -11.91 20.71 8.12
C SER A 194 -11.96 21.00 6.61
N LEU A 195 -10.95 20.56 5.85
CA LEU A 195 -10.87 20.78 4.40
C LEU A 195 -12.11 20.26 3.65
N LEU A 196 -12.68 19.13 4.11
CA LEU A 196 -13.92 18.56 3.56
C LEU A 196 -15.20 19.17 4.15
N GLY A 197 -15.09 20.20 5.02
CA GLY A 197 -16.25 20.86 5.64
C GLY A 197 -16.74 20.23 6.93
N PHE A 198 -15.98 19.34 7.55
CA PHE A 198 -16.36 18.64 8.78
C PHE A 198 -15.36 18.88 9.91
N THR A 199 -15.84 19.24 11.09
CA THR A 199 -15.00 19.54 12.26
C THR A 199 -14.58 18.29 13.02
N SER A 200 -15.20 17.14 12.76
CA SER A 200 -14.87 15.85 13.41
C SER A 200 -15.07 14.66 12.48
N TYR A 201 -14.35 13.59 12.76
CA TYR A 201 -14.52 12.32 12.06
C TYR A 201 -15.95 11.78 12.15
N TYR A 202 -16.61 11.94 13.30
CA TYR A 202 -17.97 11.43 13.48
C TYR A 202 -19.00 12.22 12.66
N SER A 203 -18.84 13.55 12.51
CA SER A 203 -19.70 14.33 11.62
C SER A 203 -19.50 13.93 10.15
N PHE A 204 -18.26 13.71 9.73
CA PHE A 204 -17.92 13.19 8.42
C PHE A 204 -18.52 11.79 8.18
N GLN A 205 -18.33 10.87 9.13
CA GLN A 205 -18.89 9.52 9.08
C GLN A 205 -20.41 9.53 8.99
N ASN A 206 -21.11 10.35 9.78
CA ASN A 206 -22.57 10.44 9.76
C ASN A 206 -23.10 11.05 8.45
N HIS A 207 -22.34 11.91 7.78
CA HIS A 207 -22.73 12.52 6.51
C HIS A 207 -22.58 11.59 5.32
N TYR A 208 -21.44 10.87 5.25
CA TYR A 208 -21.11 10.00 4.12
C TYR A 208 -21.42 8.52 4.37
N GLY A 209 -21.57 8.09 5.62
CA GLY A 209 -21.90 6.72 5.99
C GLY A 209 -23.35 6.54 6.39
N GLU A 210 -23.92 5.42 6.01
CA GLU A 210 -25.18 4.92 6.54
C GLU A 210 -24.89 4.14 7.81
N VAL A 211 -25.16 4.78 8.95
CA VAL A 211 -24.80 4.25 10.27
C VAL A 211 -26.02 3.61 10.93
N VAL A 212 -25.90 2.32 11.27
CA VAL A 212 -26.91 1.60 12.06
C VAL A 212 -26.35 1.28 13.45
N ASN A 213 -27.24 1.32 14.44
CA ASN A 213 -26.91 0.88 15.78
C ASN A 213 -27.18 -0.64 15.87
N ARG A 214 -26.14 -1.42 16.17
CA ARG A 214 -26.29 -2.83 16.47
C ARG A 214 -26.01 -3.09 17.94
N TYR A 215 -26.81 -3.94 18.54
CA TYR A 215 -26.66 -4.33 19.92
C TYR A 215 -25.88 -5.66 20.02
N PHE A 216 -24.71 -5.63 20.65
CA PHE A 216 -23.88 -6.80 20.87
C PHE A 216 -23.42 -6.85 22.32
N GLY A 217 -23.69 -7.95 23.02
CA GLY A 217 -23.15 -8.21 24.35
C GLY A 217 -23.40 -7.08 25.38
N GLY A 218 -24.62 -6.52 25.43
CA GLY A 218 -24.96 -5.42 26.34
C GLY A 218 -24.47 -4.03 25.92
N ARG A 219 -23.86 -3.87 24.73
CA ARG A 219 -23.34 -2.58 24.23
C ARG A 219 -23.91 -2.27 22.86
N THR A 220 -24.26 -0.99 22.65
CA THR A 220 -24.63 -0.48 21.33
C THR A 220 -23.37 -0.11 20.56
N VAL A 221 -23.16 -0.74 19.40
CA VAL A 221 -22.05 -0.46 18.49
C VAL A 221 -22.61 0.18 17.21
N LYS A 222 -22.04 1.31 16.82
CA LYS A 222 -22.34 1.95 15.53
C LYS A 222 -21.61 1.23 14.43
N GLN A 223 -22.35 0.73 13.44
CA GLN A 223 -21.80 0.07 12.26
C GLN A 223 -22.19 0.86 11.01
N VAL A 224 -21.21 1.12 10.13
CA VAL A 224 -21.47 1.64 8.78
C VAL A 224 -21.85 0.45 7.90
N VAL A 225 -23.01 0.52 7.26
CA VAL A 225 -23.58 -0.52 6.41
C VAL A 225 -23.65 -0.12 4.94
N GLY A 226 -23.46 1.16 4.65
CA GLY A 226 -23.49 1.73 3.30
C GLY A 226 -22.89 3.13 3.28
N TYR A 227 -22.86 3.73 2.10
CA TYR A 227 -22.34 5.08 1.89
C TYR A 227 -23.29 5.89 1.02
N ARG A 228 -23.28 7.21 1.22
CA ARG A 228 -24.14 8.18 0.54
C ARG A 228 -23.39 9.48 0.25
N ASN A 229 -23.99 10.35 -0.55
CA ASN A 229 -23.43 11.66 -0.91
C ASN A 229 -22.07 11.60 -1.60
N LEU A 230 -21.73 10.48 -2.26
CA LEU A 230 -20.40 10.23 -2.83
C LEU A 230 -20.04 11.23 -3.94
N SER A 231 -21.01 11.65 -4.77
CA SER A 231 -20.80 12.67 -5.80
C SER A 231 -20.42 14.05 -5.22
N GLU A 232 -20.92 14.40 -4.01
CA GLU A 232 -20.48 15.61 -3.31
C GLU A 232 -19.02 15.49 -2.88
N LEU A 233 -18.64 14.31 -2.36
CA LEU A 233 -17.27 14.04 -1.93
C LEU A 233 -16.28 14.14 -3.11
N THR A 234 -16.63 13.55 -4.27
CA THR A 234 -15.84 13.65 -5.52
C THR A 234 -15.58 15.10 -5.88
N LYS A 235 -16.64 15.93 -5.95
CA LYS A 235 -16.51 17.37 -6.28
C LYS A 235 -15.62 18.13 -5.30
N LYS A 236 -15.67 17.79 -4.02
CA LYS A 236 -14.77 18.39 -3.02
C LYS A 236 -13.32 18.02 -3.26
N LEU A 237 -13.04 16.74 -3.56
CA LEU A 237 -11.69 16.26 -3.87
C LEU A 237 -11.09 16.97 -5.08
N ASP A 238 -11.84 17.17 -6.16
CA ASP A 238 -11.39 17.81 -7.39
C ASP A 238 -10.82 19.21 -7.16
N SER A 239 -11.27 19.90 -6.13
CA SER A 239 -10.84 21.27 -5.82
C SER A 239 -9.40 21.39 -5.32
N PHE A 240 -8.84 20.32 -4.75
CA PHE A 240 -7.50 20.32 -4.14
C PHE A 240 -6.69 19.06 -4.46
N SER A 241 -7.12 18.25 -5.41
CA SER A 241 -6.39 17.03 -5.79
C SER A 241 -6.21 16.93 -7.31
N TYR A 242 -5.28 16.07 -7.68
CA TYR A 242 -5.10 15.65 -9.07
C TYR A 242 -5.10 14.13 -9.12
N ARG A 243 -6.09 13.59 -9.84
CA ARG A 243 -6.23 12.17 -10.12
C ARG A 243 -5.65 11.85 -11.48
N VAL A 244 -4.81 10.81 -11.56
CA VAL A 244 -4.35 10.25 -12.84
C VAL A 244 -4.18 8.75 -12.71
N LEU A 245 -4.66 8.02 -13.71
CA LEU A 245 -4.53 6.58 -13.85
C LEU A 245 -3.42 6.25 -14.85
N LYS A 246 -2.81 5.08 -14.70
CA LYS A 246 -1.79 4.58 -15.65
C LYS A 246 -2.35 4.50 -17.07
N LYS A 247 -3.57 3.99 -17.22
CA LYS A 247 -4.23 3.84 -18.52
C LYS A 247 -4.38 5.15 -19.30
N ASP A 248 -4.41 6.29 -18.58
CA ASP A 248 -4.62 7.61 -19.19
C ASP A 248 -3.30 8.28 -19.60
N CYS A 249 -2.15 7.78 -19.15
CA CYS A 249 -0.88 8.48 -19.28
C CYS A 249 0.33 7.61 -19.62
N LEU A 250 0.18 6.30 -19.59
CA LEU A 250 1.24 5.34 -19.92
C LEU A 250 0.73 4.33 -20.93
N ASP A 251 1.56 4.04 -21.93
CA ASP A 251 1.32 2.95 -22.88
C ASP A 251 1.79 1.64 -22.25
N LEU A 252 0.91 1.02 -21.47
CA LEU A 252 1.15 -0.25 -20.82
C LEU A 252 0.20 -1.30 -21.38
N PRO A 253 0.67 -2.55 -21.57
CA PRO A 253 -0.19 -3.62 -22.03
C PRO A 253 -1.30 -3.93 -21.02
N ASP A 254 -2.44 -4.43 -21.50
CA ASP A 254 -3.59 -4.78 -20.66
C ASP A 254 -3.26 -5.86 -19.63
N LYS A 255 -3.94 -5.81 -18.50
CA LYS A 255 -3.98 -6.87 -17.51
C LYS A 255 -5.11 -7.85 -17.86
N ILE A 256 -4.81 -9.14 -17.83
CA ILE A 256 -5.79 -10.22 -18.00
C ILE A 256 -6.00 -10.86 -16.64
N TYR A 257 -7.22 -10.83 -16.14
CA TYR A 257 -7.59 -11.46 -14.88
C TYR A 257 -8.30 -12.77 -15.13
N GLN A 258 -7.93 -13.79 -14.39
CA GLN A 258 -8.51 -15.12 -14.47
C GLN A 258 -8.74 -15.66 -13.06
N ARG A 259 -9.85 -16.33 -12.88
CA ARG A 259 -10.14 -17.11 -11.67
C ARG A 259 -9.97 -18.59 -11.98
N ARG A 260 -9.25 -19.30 -11.12
CA ARG A 260 -9.19 -20.77 -11.13
C ARG A 260 -9.85 -21.29 -9.87
N ASP A 261 -10.98 -21.97 -10.03
CA ASP A 261 -11.68 -22.60 -8.92
C ASP A 261 -10.91 -23.82 -8.42
N VAL A 262 -10.79 -23.93 -7.09
CA VAL A 262 -10.13 -25.03 -6.40
C VAL A 262 -11.15 -25.78 -5.56
N GLU A 263 -11.27 -27.09 -5.78
CA GLU A 263 -12.14 -27.93 -4.97
C GLU A 263 -11.45 -28.30 -3.65
N LEU A 264 -12.18 -28.16 -2.53
CA LEU A 264 -11.68 -28.63 -1.24
C LEU A 264 -11.64 -30.16 -1.19
N THR A 265 -10.61 -30.74 -0.56
CA THR A 265 -10.57 -32.17 -0.23
C THR A 265 -11.68 -32.55 0.76
N ALA A 266 -11.96 -33.83 0.90
CA ALA A 266 -12.94 -34.31 1.89
C ALA A 266 -12.57 -33.92 3.31
N GLU A 267 -11.28 -33.94 3.64
CA GLU A 267 -10.75 -33.51 4.93
C GLU A 267 -10.95 -32.01 5.16
N GLN A 268 -10.59 -31.19 4.17
CA GLN A 268 -10.82 -29.74 4.25
C GLN A 268 -12.31 -29.41 4.42
N LYS A 269 -13.20 -30.05 3.63
CA LYS A 269 -14.66 -29.83 3.73
C LYS A 269 -15.16 -30.13 5.15
N LYS A 270 -14.70 -31.23 5.75
CA LYS A 270 -15.07 -31.63 7.10
C LYS A 270 -14.59 -30.58 8.13
N LEU A 271 -13.30 -30.29 8.15
CA LEU A 271 -12.72 -29.31 9.08
C LEU A 271 -13.34 -27.91 8.92
N TYR A 272 -13.59 -27.49 7.68
CA TYR A 272 -14.19 -26.20 7.37
C TYR A 272 -15.63 -26.11 7.90
N SER A 273 -16.47 -27.15 7.67
CA SER A 273 -17.86 -27.16 8.14
C SER A 273 -17.92 -27.20 9.68
N GLU A 274 -17.13 -28.05 10.34
CA GLU A 274 -17.08 -28.13 11.81
C GLU A 274 -16.71 -26.79 12.45
N LEU A 275 -15.69 -26.12 11.90
CA LEU A 275 -15.27 -24.80 12.42
C LEU A 275 -16.32 -23.72 12.16
N LYS A 276 -16.93 -23.73 10.97
CA LYS A 276 -17.99 -22.79 10.58
C LYS A 276 -19.21 -22.93 11.47
N ASP A 277 -19.68 -24.18 11.70
CA ASP A 277 -20.86 -24.47 12.52
C ASP A 277 -20.62 -24.10 13.98
N ARG A 278 -19.42 -24.39 14.50
CA ARG A 278 -19.00 -23.95 15.83
C ARG A 278 -19.01 -22.41 15.94
N ALA A 279 -18.48 -21.71 14.96
CA ALA A 279 -18.50 -20.24 14.93
C ALA A 279 -19.92 -19.67 14.91
N ILE A 280 -20.83 -20.28 14.12
CA ILE A 280 -22.26 -19.90 14.05
C ILE A 280 -22.94 -20.15 15.39
N THR A 281 -22.72 -21.30 16.01
CA THR A 281 -23.28 -21.66 17.32
C THR A 281 -22.87 -20.68 18.41
N ILE A 282 -21.60 -20.31 18.45
CA ILE A 282 -21.08 -19.30 19.37
C ILE A 282 -21.79 -17.95 19.13
N LEU A 283 -21.99 -17.54 17.87
CA LEU A 283 -22.69 -16.29 17.51
C LEU A 283 -24.17 -16.31 17.93
N GLN A 284 -24.86 -17.45 17.81
CA GLN A 284 -26.28 -17.60 18.15
C GLN A 284 -26.56 -17.62 19.66
N ASN A 285 -25.66 -18.21 20.43
CA ASN A 285 -25.81 -18.34 21.89
C ASN A 285 -25.55 -17.02 22.65
N GLN A 286 -25.33 -15.90 21.97
CA GLN A 286 -25.13 -14.57 22.58
C GLN A 286 -24.03 -14.51 23.64
N GLU A 287 -23.12 -15.46 23.69
CA GLU A 287 -21.92 -15.35 24.50
C GLU A 287 -21.16 -14.07 24.11
N GLN A 288 -20.52 -13.42 25.07
CA GLN A 288 -19.76 -12.18 24.84
C GLN A 288 -18.60 -12.47 23.88
N ILE A 289 -18.86 -12.30 22.57
CA ILE A 289 -17.86 -12.54 21.54
C ILE A 289 -17.12 -11.24 21.28
N SER A 290 -15.82 -11.23 21.55
CA SER A 290 -14.96 -10.14 21.11
C SER A 290 -14.83 -10.17 19.58
N VAL A 291 -14.72 -9.00 18.94
CA VAL A 291 -14.42 -8.88 17.49
C VAL A 291 -13.14 -9.68 17.13
N THR A 292 -12.21 -9.78 18.07
CA THR A 292 -10.98 -10.57 17.96
C THR A 292 -11.28 -12.06 17.73
N ASN A 293 -12.27 -12.64 18.41
CA ASN A 293 -12.63 -14.05 18.22
C ASN A 293 -13.20 -14.31 16.81
N ILE A 294 -14.04 -13.41 16.29
CA ILE A 294 -14.59 -13.54 14.93
C ILE A 294 -13.47 -13.46 13.89
N LEU A 295 -12.57 -12.50 14.02
CA LEU A 295 -11.43 -12.37 13.12
C LEU A 295 -10.51 -13.59 13.17
N THR A 296 -10.29 -14.15 14.35
CA THR A 296 -9.52 -15.38 14.52
C THR A 296 -10.18 -16.57 13.83
N GLN A 297 -11.52 -16.71 13.93
CA GLN A 297 -12.26 -17.78 13.24
C GLN A 297 -12.16 -17.64 11.71
N LEU A 298 -12.34 -16.44 11.18
CA LEU A 298 -12.18 -16.18 9.74
C LEU A 298 -10.77 -16.53 9.25
N LEU A 299 -9.76 -16.18 10.05
CA LEU A 299 -8.35 -16.51 9.74
C LEU A 299 -8.13 -18.01 9.74
N ARG A 300 -8.67 -18.75 10.72
CA ARG A 300 -8.58 -20.21 10.77
C ARG A 300 -9.33 -20.90 9.62
N LEU A 301 -10.51 -20.41 9.25
CA LEU A 301 -11.23 -20.89 8.06
C LEU A 301 -10.38 -20.71 6.79
N HIS A 302 -9.72 -19.56 6.64
CA HIS A 302 -8.86 -19.30 5.50
C HIS A 302 -7.59 -20.18 5.52
N GLN A 303 -7.02 -20.48 6.68
CA GLN A 303 -5.90 -21.41 6.82
C GLN A 303 -6.28 -22.83 6.38
N ILE A 304 -7.45 -23.33 6.78
CA ILE A 304 -7.95 -24.63 6.32
C ILE A 304 -8.04 -24.68 4.80
N VAL A 305 -8.63 -23.65 4.20
CA VAL A 305 -8.78 -23.54 2.73
C VAL A 305 -7.44 -23.51 2.02
N THR A 306 -6.41 -22.96 2.65
CA THR A 306 -5.06 -22.87 2.07
C THR A 306 -4.13 -24.02 2.45
N GLY A 307 -4.65 -25.07 3.13
CA GLY A 307 -3.93 -26.33 3.36
C GLY A 307 -3.16 -26.43 4.67
N HIS A 308 -3.54 -25.64 5.70
CA HIS A 308 -2.96 -25.80 7.03
C HIS A 308 -3.92 -25.37 8.15
N VAL A 309 -3.70 -25.84 9.35
CA VAL A 309 -4.36 -25.38 10.57
C VAL A 309 -3.33 -25.10 11.64
N LYS A 310 -3.60 -24.15 12.51
CA LYS A 310 -2.79 -23.92 13.71
C LYS A 310 -3.40 -24.64 14.90
N SER A 311 -2.57 -25.44 15.59
CA SER A 311 -2.92 -26.02 16.88
C SER A 311 -3.05 -24.94 17.96
N ASP A 312 -3.54 -25.32 19.14
CA ASP A 312 -3.61 -24.44 20.32
C ASP A 312 -2.20 -24.03 20.81
N ASP A 313 -1.18 -24.84 20.53
CA ASP A 313 0.24 -24.56 20.80
C ASP A 313 0.93 -23.73 19.69
N ASP A 314 0.16 -23.12 18.81
CA ASP A 314 0.63 -22.28 17.67
C ASP A 314 1.50 -23.03 16.63
N VAL A 315 1.38 -24.36 16.58
CA VAL A 315 2.08 -25.22 15.59
C VAL A 315 1.24 -25.33 14.33
N ASP A 316 1.86 -25.10 13.16
CA ASP A 316 1.20 -25.30 11.85
C ASP A 316 1.13 -26.82 11.54
N ILE A 317 -0.08 -27.31 11.32
CA ILE A 317 -0.37 -28.70 10.93
C ILE A 317 -0.82 -28.67 9.47
N PRO A 318 -0.13 -29.37 8.55
CA PRO A 318 -0.54 -29.45 7.16
C PRO A 318 -1.88 -30.19 7.03
N VAL A 319 -2.70 -29.72 6.09
CA VAL A 319 -3.96 -30.35 5.70
C VAL A 319 -3.88 -30.60 4.21
N ASP A 320 -4.21 -31.84 3.79
CA ASP A 320 -4.20 -32.19 2.37
C ASP A 320 -5.10 -31.24 1.55
N ASN A 321 -4.57 -30.72 0.44
CA ASN A 321 -5.27 -29.72 -0.36
C ASN A 321 -4.95 -29.83 -1.84
N ASN A 322 -5.93 -29.51 -2.70
CA ASN A 322 -5.79 -29.54 -4.15
C ASN A 322 -5.19 -28.24 -4.73
N ARG A 323 -4.78 -27.29 -3.89
CA ARG A 323 -4.36 -25.95 -4.34
C ARG A 323 -2.97 -25.97 -4.99
N ILE A 324 -2.10 -26.85 -4.53
CA ILE A 324 -0.79 -27.07 -5.17
C ILE A 324 -0.96 -27.65 -6.58
N ASP A 325 -1.84 -28.63 -6.75
CA ASP A 325 -2.12 -29.22 -8.06
C ASP A 325 -2.73 -28.18 -9.03
N ALA A 326 -3.72 -27.41 -8.55
CA ALA A 326 -4.31 -26.32 -9.33
C ALA A 326 -3.27 -25.23 -9.71
N MET A 327 -2.30 -24.95 -8.82
CA MET A 327 -1.18 -24.05 -9.13
C MET A 327 -0.31 -24.62 -10.26
N PHE A 328 0.04 -25.91 -10.22
CA PHE A 328 0.83 -26.55 -11.28
C PHE A 328 0.06 -26.61 -12.61
N GLU A 329 -1.24 -26.85 -12.60
CA GLU A 329 -2.07 -26.75 -13.81
C GLU A 329 -1.94 -25.35 -14.43
N VAL A 330 -2.11 -24.31 -13.63
CA VAL A 330 -1.96 -22.91 -14.08
C VAL A 330 -0.54 -22.64 -14.59
N ILE A 331 0.50 -23.12 -13.91
CA ILE A 331 1.89 -22.96 -14.34
C ILE A 331 2.14 -23.65 -15.69
N SER A 332 1.49 -24.78 -15.95
CA SER A 332 1.63 -25.50 -17.22
C SER A 332 1.10 -24.70 -18.43
N GLU A 333 0.15 -23.80 -18.20
CA GLU A 333 -0.41 -22.89 -19.20
C GLU A 333 0.45 -21.62 -19.40
N MET A 334 1.45 -21.38 -18.55
CA MET A 334 2.23 -20.14 -18.50
C MET A 334 3.63 -20.29 -19.08
N GLN A 335 4.07 -19.24 -19.77
CA GLN A 335 5.44 -19.12 -20.26
C GLN A 335 6.19 -17.98 -19.57
N GLY A 336 7.51 -18.13 -19.43
CA GLY A 336 8.39 -17.13 -18.85
C GLY A 336 8.31 -17.07 -17.33
N LYS A 337 8.67 -15.92 -16.77
CA LYS A 337 8.79 -15.72 -15.32
C LYS A 337 7.43 -15.55 -14.66
N VAL A 338 7.29 -16.14 -13.47
CA VAL A 338 6.04 -16.21 -12.71
C VAL A 338 6.26 -15.69 -11.29
N ILE A 339 5.41 -14.79 -10.84
CA ILE A 339 5.32 -14.37 -9.44
C ILE A 339 4.20 -15.19 -8.79
N ILE A 340 4.48 -15.84 -7.67
CA ILE A 340 3.50 -16.58 -6.88
C ILE A 340 3.37 -15.94 -5.50
N LEU A 341 2.18 -15.49 -5.16
CA LEU A 341 1.91 -14.75 -3.93
C LEU A 341 0.99 -15.54 -3.00
N ALA A 342 1.47 -15.82 -1.81
CA ALA A 342 0.73 -16.48 -0.75
C ALA A 342 0.69 -15.65 0.53
N ASN A 343 -0.36 -15.82 1.33
CA ASN A 343 -0.61 -15.02 2.51
C ASN A 343 0.15 -15.52 3.74
N TYR A 344 0.35 -16.84 3.83
CA TYR A 344 0.94 -17.50 4.99
C TYR A 344 2.36 -17.99 4.69
N ARG A 345 3.22 -17.89 5.70
CA ARG A 345 4.59 -18.40 5.65
C ARG A 345 4.64 -19.89 5.28
N GLN A 346 3.75 -20.69 5.86
CA GLN A 346 3.69 -22.12 5.60
C GLN A 346 3.43 -22.42 4.13
N ASN A 347 2.46 -21.71 3.51
CA ASN A 347 2.19 -21.89 2.08
C ASN A 347 3.39 -21.48 1.20
N ILE A 348 4.14 -20.43 1.57
CA ILE A 348 5.34 -20.04 0.81
C ILE A 348 6.37 -21.17 0.83
N LEU A 349 6.61 -21.79 1.97
CA LEU A 349 7.54 -22.91 2.12
C LEU A 349 7.06 -24.13 1.31
N GLU A 350 5.79 -24.51 1.45
CA GLU A 350 5.17 -25.60 0.72
C GLU A 350 5.27 -25.41 -0.81
N ILE A 351 4.97 -24.21 -1.31
CA ILE A 351 5.08 -23.85 -2.74
C ILE A 351 6.54 -23.98 -3.21
N VAL A 352 7.49 -23.44 -2.45
CA VAL A 352 8.91 -23.50 -2.81
C VAL A 352 9.41 -24.94 -2.86
N ASP A 353 9.05 -25.75 -1.87
CA ASP A 353 9.45 -27.16 -1.80
C ASP A 353 8.82 -27.96 -2.96
N SER A 354 7.53 -27.75 -3.23
CA SER A 354 6.82 -28.40 -4.35
C SER A 354 7.41 -28.02 -5.71
N LEU A 355 7.73 -26.74 -5.93
CA LEU A 355 8.37 -26.28 -7.16
C LEU A 355 9.77 -26.90 -7.36
N LYS A 356 10.58 -26.99 -6.31
CA LYS A 356 11.93 -27.57 -6.36
C LYS A 356 11.93 -29.08 -6.58
N GLN A 357 10.81 -29.76 -6.35
CA GLN A 357 10.67 -31.19 -6.70
C GLN A 357 10.44 -31.41 -8.20
N VAL A 358 9.88 -30.39 -8.90
CA VAL A 358 9.48 -30.48 -10.32
C VAL A 358 10.44 -29.74 -11.24
N PHE A 359 10.99 -28.60 -10.78
CA PHE A 359 11.89 -27.70 -11.54
C PHE A 359 13.29 -27.67 -10.92
N ASP A 360 14.27 -27.15 -11.68
CA ASP A 360 15.61 -26.94 -11.15
C ASP A 360 15.56 -26.00 -9.93
N PRO A 361 16.20 -26.34 -8.80
CA PRO A 361 16.25 -25.48 -7.62
C PRO A 361 16.72 -24.04 -7.91
N ASN A 362 17.55 -23.81 -8.93
CA ASN A 362 18.01 -22.48 -9.34
C ASN A 362 16.91 -21.66 -10.04
N GLU A 363 15.82 -22.29 -10.49
CA GLU A 363 14.68 -21.59 -11.06
C GLU A 363 13.75 -21.01 -9.99
N VAL A 364 13.94 -21.35 -8.70
CA VAL A 364 12.98 -21.03 -7.63
C VAL A 364 13.65 -20.19 -6.54
N ALA A 365 13.10 -19.03 -6.27
CA ALA A 365 13.52 -18.21 -5.12
C ALA A 365 12.33 -17.76 -4.27
N SER A 366 12.58 -17.70 -2.96
CA SER A 366 11.61 -17.16 -1.99
C SER A 366 11.94 -15.72 -1.59
N TYR A 367 10.89 -14.92 -1.35
CA TYR A 367 11.01 -13.53 -0.93
C TYR A 367 9.96 -13.20 0.13
N PHE A 368 10.31 -13.38 1.41
CA PHE A 368 9.40 -13.16 2.54
C PHE A 368 10.16 -12.70 3.80
N GLY A 369 9.52 -12.74 4.98
CA GLY A 369 10.09 -12.22 6.22
C GLY A 369 11.47 -12.78 6.58
N ASP A 370 11.68 -14.07 6.35
CA ASP A 370 12.90 -14.79 6.72
C ASP A 370 14.06 -14.58 5.72
N THR A 371 13.77 -14.07 4.51
CA THR A 371 14.82 -13.80 3.50
C THR A 371 15.71 -12.65 3.96
N SER A 372 17.02 -12.88 4.01
CA SER A 372 18.00 -11.88 4.45
C SER A 372 18.05 -10.66 3.50
N PRO A 373 18.49 -9.48 3.96
CA PRO A 373 18.57 -8.29 3.11
C PRO A 373 19.42 -8.49 1.85
N ASP A 374 20.58 -9.14 1.97
CA ASP A 374 21.48 -9.38 0.85
C ASP A 374 20.88 -10.36 -0.17
N GLU A 375 20.21 -11.38 0.31
CA GLU A 375 19.49 -12.34 -0.53
C GLU A 375 18.30 -11.69 -1.25
N ARG A 376 17.59 -10.80 -0.59
CA ARG A 376 16.51 -10.02 -1.22
C ARG A 376 16.99 -9.21 -2.41
N GLU A 377 18.13 -8.55 -2.28
CA GLU A 377 18.71 -7.76 -3.36
C GLU A 377 19.14 -8.67 -4.52
N ARG A 378 19.79 -9.81 -4.22
CA ARG A 378 20.18 -10.80 -5.21
C ARG A 378 18.97 -11.36 -5.96
N VAL A 379 17.92 -11.80 -5.25
CA VAL A 379 16.71 -12.37 -5.87
C VAL A 379 16.05 -11.38 -6.82
N ILE A 380 15.94 -10.10 -6.43
CA ILE A 380 15.36 -9.07 -7.30
C ILE A 380 16.21 -8.88 -8.55
N LYS A 381 17.55 -8.79 -8.41
CA LYS A 381 18.48 -8.62 -9.53
C LYS A 381 18.42 -9.80 -10.50
N ASP A 382 18.45 -11.02 -9.97
CA ASP A 382 18.44 -12.24 -10.78
C ASP A 382 17.06 -12.42 -11.46
N PHE A 383 15.97 -12.10 -10.77
CA PHE A 383 14.64 -12.18 -11.38
C PHE A 383 14.43 -11.15 -12.50
N GLN A 384 15.02 -9.96 -12.39
CA GLN A 384 14.96 -8.92 -13.43
C GLN A 384 15.93 -9.15 -14.59
N ASN A 385 16.89 -10.06 -14.46
CA ASN A 385 17.78 -10.44 -15.55
C ASN A 385 17.09 -11.47 -16.46
N PRO A 386 16.80 -11.16 -17.74
CA PRO A 386 16.17 -12.11 -18.66
C PRO A 386 17.00 -13.38 -18.90
N ASP A 387 18.32 -13.30 -18.78
CA ASP A 387 19.23 -14.43 -18.99
C ASP A 387 19.41 -15.32 -17.74
N SER A 388 18.85 -14.91 -16.60
CA SER A 388 18.91 -15.70 -15.37
C SER A 388 17.96 -16.90 -15.45
N PRO A 389 18.36 -18.09 -14.96
CA PRO A 389 17.48 -19.25 -14.87
C PRO A 389 16.31 -19.04 -13.92
N LEU A 390 16.37 -18.06 -13.01
CA LEU A 390 15.35 -17.80 -12.02
C LEU A 390 14.01 -17.47 -12.69
N ARG A 391 13.06 -18.40 -12.60
CA ARG A 391 11.75 -18.37 -13.21
C ARG A 391 10.63 -18.05 -12.20
N PHE A 392 10.72 -18.61 -10.99
CA PHE A 392 9.67 -18.52 -9.98
C PHE A 392 10.10 -17.62 -8.82
N PHE A 393 9.34 -16.52 -8.62
CA PHE A 393 9.47 -15.65 -7.48
C PHE A 393 8.31 -15.93 -6.52
N VAL A 394 8.57 -16.57 -5.38
CA VAL A 394 7.55 -16.96 -4.40
C VAL A 394 7.62 -16.04 -3.19
N GLY A 395 6.53 -15.36 -2.86
CA GLY A 395 6.53 -14.42 -1.75
C GLY A 395 5.15 -14.10 -1.19
N ASN A 396 5.10 -13.15 -0.28
CA ASN A 396 3.82 -12.62 0.17
C ASN A 396 3.57 -11.18 -0.31
N THR A 397 2.31 -10.78 -0.33
CA THR A 397 1.89 -9.44 -0.75
C THR A 397 2.46 -8.32 0.12
N GLN A 398 2.93 -8.63 1.33
CA GLN A 398 3.41 -7.64 2.30
C GLN A 398 4.93 -7.39 2.24
N THR A 399 5.74 -8.45 2.09
CA THR A 399 7.20 -8.38 2.21
C THR A 399 7.87 -7.72 1.01
N GLY A 400 7.31 -7.88 -0.18
CA GLY A 400 7.73 -7.09 -1.32
C GLY A 400 7.23 -5.65 -1.23
N GLY A 401 6.80 -5.20 -0.08
CA GLY A 401 5.93 -4.08 0.22
C GLY A 401 6.30 -2.84 -0.54
N TYR A 402 7.21 -2.15 -0.52
CA TYR A 402 7.34 -0.88 -1.21
C TYR A 402 8.61 -0.86 -2.09
N GLY A 403 8.44 -0.50 -3.36
CA GLY A 403 9.54 -0.07 -4.22
C GLY A 403 10.31 -1.13 -5.01
N ILE A 404 9.98 -2.43 -4.93
CA ILE A 404 10.58 -3.43 -5.83
C ILE A 404 9.91 -3.40 -7.21
N THR A 405 10.68 -3.70 -8.24
CA THR A 405 10.23 -3.80 -9.63
C THR A 405 10.44 -5.23 -10.10
N LEU A 406 9.42 -5.86 -10.69
CA LEU A 406 9.44 -7.24 -11.18
C LEU A 406 8.82 -7.32 -12.59
N THR A 407 9.19 -6.39 -13.46
CA THR A 407 8.61 -6.23 -14.81
C THR A 407 8.96 -7.34 -15.78
N GLU A 408 9.94 -8.19 -15.47
CA GLU A 408 10.21 -9.39 -16.25
C GLU A 408 9.13 -10.48 -16.08
N ALA A 409 8.31 -10.40 -15.04
CA ALA A 409 7.18 -11.32 -14.87
C ALA A 409 6.05 -10.98 -15.84
N LYS A 410 5.59 -11.99 -16.56
CA LYS A 410 4.39 -11.93 -17.41
C LYS A 410 3.15 -12.48 -16.69
N ASN A 411 3.36 -13.25 -15.63
CA ASN A 411 2.33 -14.00 -14.94
C ASN A 411 2.42 -13.79 -13.43
N VAL A 412 1.28 -13.63 -12.81
CA VAL A 412 1.15 -13.52 -11.35
C VAL A 412 0.08 -14.50 -10.89
N ILE A 413 0.41 -15.40 -9.99
CA ILE A 413 -0.53 -16.33 -9.36
C ILE A 413 -0.76 -15.86 -7.92
N TYR A 414 -2.00 -15.57 -7.59
CA TYR A 414 -2.44 -15.40 -6.21
C TYR A 414 -2.89 -16.74 -5.65
N TYR A 415 -1.94 -17.42 -5.01
CA TYR A 415 -2.22 -18.67 -4.30
C TYR A 415 -3.25 -18.46 -3.20
N SER A 416 -3.18 -17.30 -2.52
CA SER A 416 -4.21 -16.86 -1.59
C SER A 416 -4.26 -15.33 -1.50
N ASN A 417 -5.46 -14.78 -1.34
CA ASN A 417 -5.72 -13.36 -1.14
C ASN A 417 -5.98 -13.04 0.33
N ASN A 418 -5.90 -11.74 0.69
CA ASN A 418 -6.38 -11.22 1.96
C ASN A 418 -7.36 -10.06 1.73
N PHE A 419 -8.03 -9.58 2.78
CA PHE A 419 -9.00 -8.48 2.72
C PHE A 419 -8.39 -7.09 2.46
N ASP A 420 -7.08 -6.98 2.20
CA ASP A 420 -6.37 -5.72 2.07
C ASP A 420 -6.21 -5.32 0.60
N LEU A 421 -7.13 -4.48 0.11
CA LEU A 421 -7.12 -3.98 -1.26
C LEU A 421 -5.82 -3.24 -1.60
N GLU A 422 -5.27 -2.46 -0.66
CA GLU A 422 -4.04 -1.71 -0.89
C GLU A 422 -2.87 -2.65 -1.23
N LYS A 423 -2.70 -3.71 -0.46
CA LYS A 423 -1.64 -4.71 -0.71
C LYS A 423 -1.85 -5.47 -2.01
N ARG A 424 -3.11 -5.79 -2.35
CA ARG A 424 -3.44 -6.43 -3.62
C ARG A 424 -3.00 -5.55 -4.79
N LEU A 425 -3.43 -4.31 -4.83
CA LEU A 425 -3.10 -3.37 -5.91
C LEU A 425 -1.61 -3.05 -5.96
N GLN A 426 -0.96 -2.86 -4.82
CA GLN A 426 0.50 -2.67 -4.76
C GLN A 426 1.27 -3.88 -5.28
N SER A 427 0.80 -5.10 -5.03
CA SER A 427 1.45 -6.31 -5.55
C SER A 427 1.32 -6.46 -7.06
N GLU A 428 0.19 -6.06 -7.64
CA GLU A 428 0.02 -6.01 -9.09
C GLU A 428 0.95 -4.99 -9.75
N ASP A 429 1.12 -3.84 -9.10
CA ASP A 429 1.96 -2.75 -9.59
C ASP A 429 3.46 -3.05 -9.62
N ARG A 430 3.91 -4.15 -9.05
CA ARG A 430 5.30 -4.61 -9.16
C ARG A 430 5.63 -5.16 -10.53
N ALA A 431 4.71 -5.91 -11.12
CA ALA A 431 4.85 -6.47 -12.46
C ALA A 431 4.36 -5.47 -13.53
N HIS A 432 3.31 -4.67 -13.25
CA HIS A 432 2.69 -3.75 -14.19
C HIS A 432 3.20 -2.32 -14.02
N ARG A 433 4.39 -2.05 -14.56
CA ARG A 433 5.08 -0.74 -14.50
C ARG A 433 5.71 -0.39 -15.85
N ILE A 434 6.21 0.84 -15.96
CA ILE A 434 7.06 1.26 -17.09
C ILE A 434 8.20 0.26 -17.28
N GLY A 435 8.34 -0.22 -18.51
CA GLY A 435 9.25 -1.31 -18.89
C GLY A 435 8.57 -2.66 -19.11
N GLN A 436 7.30 -2.82 -18.72
CA GLN A 436 6.51 -4.00 -19.09
C GLN A 436 6.02 -3.87 -20.54
N VAL A 437 6.42 -4.80 -21.37
CA VAL A 437 6.08 -4.83 -22.82
C VAL A 437 5.07 -5.94 -23.16
N ASN A 438 4.80 -6.84 -22.24
CA ASN A 438 3.90 -7.97 -22.47
C ASN A 438 2.61 -7.82 -21.66
N LYS A 439 1.50 -8.36 -22.19
CA LYS A 439 0.26 -8.49 -21.40
C LYS A 439 0.51 -9.35 -20.16
N GLY A 440 0.08 -8.84 -19.02
CA GLY A 440 0.24 -9.53 -17.74
C GLY A 440 -0.99 -10.39 -17.43
N THR A 441 -0.79 -11.67 -17.14
CA THR A 441 -1.87 -12.57 -16.69
C THR A 441 -1.84 -12.70 -15.17
N TYR A 442 -2.98 -12.42 -14.52
CA TYR A 442 -3.18 -12.48 -13.08
C TYR A 442 -4.21 -13.58 -12.79
N VAL A 443 -3.79 -14.65 -12.14
CA VAL A 443 -4.66 -15.80 -11.83
C VAL A 443 -4.88 -15.88 -10.33
N ASP A 444 -6.14 -15.87 -9.93
CA ASP A 444 -6.56 -16.08 -8.55
C ASP A 444 -7.03 -17.51 -8.34
N LEU A 445 -6.38 -18.24 -7.43
CA LEU A 445 -6.85 -19.55 -6.98
C LEU A 445 -7.91 -19.32 -5.90
N VAL A 446 -9.13 -19.79 -6.13
CA VAL A 446 -10.27 -19.50 -5.24
C VAL A 446 -11.00 -20.81 -4.91
N ALA A 447 -11.11 -21.14 -3.64
CA ALA A 447 -11.96 -22.26 -3.22
C ALA A 447 -13.42 -21.78 -3.15
N LYS A 448 -14.28 -22.46 -3.96
CA LYS A 448 -15.68 -22.13 -4.10
C LYS A 448 -16.46 -22.37 -2.81
N ASP A 449 -17.49 -21.55 -2.56
CA ASP A 449 -18.38 -21.61 -1.38
C ASP A 449 -17.65 -21.43 -0.03
N THR A 450 -16.47 -20.77 -0.04
CA THR A 450 -15.64 -20.59 1.15
C THR A 450 -15.37 -19.10 1.47
N VAL A 451 -14.53 -18.90 2.47
CA VAL A 451 -14.02 -17.56 2.83
C VAL A 451 -13.19 -16.91 1.72
N ASP A 452 -12.59 -17.70 0.81
CA ASP A 452 -11.85 -17.18 -0.34
C ASP A 452 -12.73 -16.33 -1.25
N GLU A 453 -13.94 -16.82 -1.59
CA GLU A 453 -14.89 -16.02 -2.38
C GLU A 453 -15.28 -14.73 -1.65
N LYS A 454 -15.50 -14.82 -0.34
CA LYS A 454 -15.82 -13.64 0.46
C LYS A 454 -14.69 -12.61 0.48
N ILE A 455 -13.44 -13.06 0.43
CA ILE A 455 -12.27 -12.17 0.30
C ILE A 455 -12.28 -11.48 -1.07
N VAL A 456 -12.46 -12.25 -2.14
CA VAL A 456 -12.50 -11.72 -3.52
C VAL A 456 -13.64 -10.72 -3.69
N ASP A 457 -14.86 -11.06 -3.25
CA ASP A 457 -16.03 -10.17 -3.27
C ASP A 457 -15.77 -8.89 -2.48
N ALA A 458 -15.16 -8.99 -1.30
CA ALA A 458 -14.84 -7.83 -0.47
C ALA A 458 -13.80 -6.90 -1.12
N LEU A 459 -12.80 -7.47 -1.79
CA LEU A 459 -11.80 -6.70 -2.54
C LEU A 459 -12.45 -5.95 -3.71
N ARG A 460 -13.31 -6.64 -4.48
CA ARG A 460 -14.06 -6.07 -5.60
C ARG A 460 -14.96 -4.91 -5.14
N ASN A 461 -15.78 -5.13 -4.13
CA ASN A 461 -16.68 -4.11 -3.59
C ASN A 461 -15.92 -2.87 -3.09
N LYS A 462 -14.74 -3.04 -2.48
CA LYS A 462 -13.88 -1.93 -2.05
C LYS A 462 -13.32 -1.14 -3.22
N LEU A 463 -12.93 -1.82 -4.30
CA LEU A 463 -12.43 -1.17 -5.50
C LEU A 463 -13.52 -0.37 -6.20
N ASP A 464 -14.71 -0.99 -6.40
CA ASP A 464 -15.86 -0.32 -7.03
C ASP A 464 -16.25 0.95 -6.28
N LEU A 465 -16.28 0.89 -4.96
CA LEU A 465 -16.57 2.05 -4.11
C LEU A 465 -15.47 3.14 -4.21
N ALA A 466 -14.22 2.75 -4.27
CA ALA A 466 -13.11 3.69 -4.44
C ALA A 466 -13.20 4.39 -5.81
N GLN A 467 -13.50 3.66 -6.87
CA GLN A 467 -13.66 4.20 -8.23
C GLN A 467 -14.83 5.18 -8.30
N GLU A 468 -15.98 4.85 -7.69
CA GLU A 468 -17.15 5.75 -7.64
C GLU A 468 -16.79 7.10 -6.99
N VAL A 469 -16.07 7.09 -5.86
CA VAL A 469 -15.69 8.32 -5.14
C VAL A 469 -14.60 9.11 -5.88
N LEU A 470 -13.70 8.43 -6.58
CA LEU A 470 -12.60 9.07 -7.31
C LEU A 470 -13.00 9.52 -8.72
N GLY A 471 -14.21 9.15 -9.17
CA GLY A 471 -14.68 9.43 -10.53
C GLY A 471 -13.96 8.60 -11.61
N ASP A 472 -13.37 7.47 -11.21
CA ASP A 472 -12.70 6.55 -12.14
C ASP A 472 -13.74 5.65 -12.84
N ASP A 473 -13.44 5.21 -14.07
CA ASP A 473 -14.23 4.16 -14.73
C ASP A 473 -14.09 2.83 -13.98
N LYS A 474 -15.17 2.06 -13.94
CA LYS A 474 -15.11 0.71 -13.35
C LYS A 474 -14.18 -0.19 -14.14
N TRP A 475 -13.32 -0.90 -13.44
CA TRP A 475 -12.47 -1.90 -14.05
C TRP A 475 -13.30 -3.13 -14.39
N GLN A 476 -13.55 -3.33 -15.67
CA GLN A 476 -14.25 -4.52 -16.13
C GLN A 476 -13.38 -5.75 -15.87
N ASN A 477 -14.05 -6.83 -15.40
CA ASN A 477 -13.43 -8.15 -15.18
C ASN A 477 -12.26 -8.22 -14.19
N TRP A 478 -12.12 -7.26 -13.27
CA TRP A 478 -11.15 -7.38 -12.19
C TRP A 478 -11.57 -8.49 -11.21
N LEU A 479 -10.67 -9.43 -10.95
CA LEU A 479 -10.92 -10.65 -10.15
C LEU A 479 -11.99 -11.61 -10.74
N GLY A 480 -12.15 -11.65 -12.06
CA GLY A 480 -12.95 -12.64 -12.80
C GLY A 480 -14.45 -12.45 -12.76
#